data_90e1cb50448072669a977830b2f0ad72
#
_entry.id   90e1cb50448072669a977830b2f0ad72
#
_cell.length_a   1.000
_cell.length_b   1.000
_cell.length_c   1.000
_cell.angle_alpha   90.00
_cell.angle_beta   90.00
_cell.angle_gamma   90.00
#
_symmetry.space_group_name_H-M   'P 1'
#
loop_
_entity.id
_entity.type
_entity.pdbx_description
1 polymer ?
#
loop_
_entity_poly.entity_id
_entity_poly.type
_entity_poly.pdbx_seq_one_letter_code
_entity_poly.pdbx_strand_id
1 'polypeptide(L)'
;MSTPLTLDNARRPDGTRVLSVVGEIDMSNSGELAAAVEAELAQTGGSVLLDLTRVEYLDSAGLYVLLLHAERIEILATPLIAPVLVLSGLPELTAVHGLE
;
A
#
# COMPACT_ATOMS: atom_id res chain seq x y z
N MET A 1 6.80 14.72 15.06
CA MET A 1 7.06 13.27 15.12
C MET A 1 5.94 12.53 14.42
N SER A 2 6.28 11.69 13.48
CA SER A 2 5.26 10.96 12.73
C SER A 2 4.70 9.79 13.54
N THR A 3 3.48 9.37 13.18
CA THR A 3 2.86 8.18 13.75
C THR A 3 3.67 6.96 13.29
N PRO A 4 4.04 6.07 14.21
CA PRO A 4 4.78 4.87 13.82
C PRO A 4 4.01 4.04 12.79
N LEU A 5 4.75 3.42 11.88
CA LEU A 5 4.17 2.55 10.89
C LEU A 5 3.94 1.16 11.49
N THR A 6 2.73 0.66 11.34
CA THR A 6 2.39 -0.70 11.74
C THR A 6 2.01 -1.51 10.50
N LEU A 7 2.59 -2.68 10.38
CA LEU A 7 2.39 -3.56 9.22
C LEU A 7 1.94 -4.93 9.72
N ASP A 8 0.78 -5.37 9.23
CA ASP A 8 0.23 -6.68 9.56
C ASP A 8 -0.16 -7.42 8.30
N ASN A 9 0.12 -8.71 8.27
CA ASN A 9 -0.31 -9.53 7.15
C ASN A 9 -1.46 -10.46 7.56
N ALA A 10 -2.28 -10.80 6.58
CA ALA A 10 -3.40 -11.72 6.75
C ALA A 10 -3.67 -12.41 5.42
N ARG A 11 -4.52 -13.41 5.46
CA ARG A 11 -4.97 -14.10 4.26
C ARG A 11 -6.49 -14.18 4.31
N ARG A 12 -7.14 -13.79 3.23
CA ARG A 12 -8.58 -13.91 3.10
C ARG A 12 -8.97 -15.39 2.86
N PRO A 13 -10.24 -15.76 3.10
CA PRO A 13 -10.68 -17.13 2.83
C PRO A 13 -10.46 -17.60 1.39
N ASP A 14 -10.44 -16.68 0.43
CA ASP A 14 -10.19 -16.99 -0.97
C ASP A 14 -8.69 -17.14 -1.30
N GLY A 15 -7.82 -16.99 -0.30
CA GLY A 15 -6.38 -17.12 -0.47
C GLY A 15 -5.65 -15.81 -0.75
N THR A 16 -6.37 -14.71 -0.94
CA THR A 16 -5.76 -13.39 -1.20
C THR A 16 -4.93 -12.96 0.00
N ARG A 17 -3.68 -12.60 -0.25
CA ARG A 17 -2.81 -12.05 0.80
C ARG A 17 -3.08 -10.57 0.96
N VAL A 18 -3.22 -10.13 2.20
CA VAL A 18 -3.51 -8.74 2.55
C VAL A 18 -2.40 -8.22 3.43
N LEU A 19 -1.85 -7.07 3.08
CA LEU A 19 -0.91 -6.34 3.93
C LEU A 19 -1.62 -5.08 4.40
N SER A 20 -1.91 -5.02 5.70
CA SER A 20 -2.56 -3.86 6.31
C SER A 20 -1.50 -2.91 6.82
N VAL A 21 -1.63 -1.64 6.44
CA VAL A 21 -0.67 -0.59 6.79
C VAL A 21 -1.41 0.47 7.61
N VAL A 22 -0.86 0.80 8.77
CA VAL A 22 -1.47 1.78 9.69
C VAL A 22 -0.45 2.84 10.04
N GLY A 23 -0.85 4.11 9.97
CA GLY A 23 -0.03 5.23 10.39
C GLY A 23 0.35 6.14 9.24
N GLU A 24 1.56 6.67 9.29
CA GLU A 24 2.07 7.60 8.28
C GLU A 24 3.24 6.97 7.54
N ILE A 25 3.22 7.07 6.22
CA ILE A 25 4.29 6.55 5.39
C ILE A 25 5.13 7.72 4.88
N ASP A 26 6.40 7.74 5.25
CA ASP A 26 7.32 8.79 4.83
C ASP A 26 8.71 8.21 4.56
N MET A 27 9.66 9.08 4.26
CA MET A 27 11.01 8.68 3.90
C MET A 27 11.68 7.87 5.01
N SER A 28 11.32 8.10 6.28
CA SER A 28 11.96 7.40 7.41
C SER A 28 11.53 5.94 7.53
N ASN A 29 10.37 5.57 6.96
CA ASN A 29 9.84 4.21 7.10
C ASN A 29 9.43 3.55 5.77
N SER A 30 9.60 4.23 4.65
CA SER A 30 9.22 3.66 3.35
C SER A 30 9.98 2.37 3.03
N GLY A 31 11.21 2.22 3.55
CA GLY A 31 11.97 0.98 3.40
C GLY A 31 11.33 -0.20 4.10
N GLU A 32 10.70 0.03 5.24
CA GLU A 32 9.96 -1.01 5.95
C GLU A 32 8.74 -1.46 5.14
N LEU A 33 8.05 -0.50 4.53
CA LEU A 33 6.93 -0.81 3.65
C LEU A 33 7.39 -1.63 2.46
N ALA A 34 8.47 -1.22 1.81
CA ALA A 34 9.02 -1.92 0.65
C ALA A 34 9.37 -3.38 1.01
N ALA A 35 10.05 -3.58 2.13
CA ALA A 35 10.44 -4.92 2.58
C ALA A 35 9.21 -5.79 2.86
N ALA A 36 8.18 -5.23 3.47
CA ALA A 36 6.96 -5.97 3.78
C ALA A 36 6.21 -6.36 2.49
N VAL A 37 6.11 -5.44 1.53
CA VAL A 37 5.47 -5.73 0.24
C VAL A 37 6.22 -6.84 -0.48
N GLU A 38 7.55 -6.74 -0.54
CA GLU A 38 8.37 -7.76 -1.22
C GLU A 38 8.26 -9.12 -0.55
N ALA A 39 8.21 -9.15 0.79
CA ALA A 39 8.04 -10.39 1.53
C ALA A 39 6.70 -11.06 1.20
N GLU A 40 5.63 -10.26 1.10
CA GLU A 40 4.31 -10.79 0.75
C GLU A 40 4.27 -11.27 -0.70
N LEU A 41 4.88 -10.53 -1.60
CA LEU A 41 4.92 -10.92 -3.02
C LEU A 41 5.71 -12.21 -3.22
N ALA A 42 6.72 -12.46 -2.40
CA ALA A 42 7.50 -13.70 -2.46
C ALA A 42 6.68 -14.93 -2.05
N GLN A 43 5.56 -14.73 -1.35
CA GLN A 43 4.70 -15.81 -0.89
C GLN A 43 3.59 -16.17 -1.87
N THR A 44 3.47 -15.46 -2.98
CA THR A 44 2.38 -15.66 -3.93
C THR A 44 2.87 -15.45 -5.35
N GLY A 45 2.26 -16.16 -6.30
CA GLY A 45 2.48 -15.90 -7.72
C GLY A 45 1.53 -14.83 -8.26
N GLY A 46 0.58 -14.38 -7.46
CA GLY A 46 -0.41 -13.38 -7.84
C GLY A 46 -0.15 -12.01 -7.24
N SER A 47 -1.22 -11.26 -7.01
CA SER A 47 -1.17 -9.93 -6.43
C SER A 47 -1.32 -9.96 -4.91
N VAL A 48 -0.86 -8.91 -4.28
CA VAL A 48 -1.07 -8.65 -2.85
C VAL A 48 -2.00 -7.45 -2.72
N LEU A 49 -2.99 -7.55 -1.84
CA LEU A 49 -3.89 -6.44 -1.53
C LEU A 49 -3.27 -5.60 -0.41
N LEU A 50 -2.98 -4.35 -0.71
CA LEU A 50 -2.51 -3.39 0.29
C LEU A 50 -3.71 -2.64 0.85
N ASP A 51 -3.96 -2.83 2.13
CA ASP A 51 -5.02 -2.11 2.83
C ASP A 51 -4.44 -0.84 3.44
N LEU A 52 -4.67 0.29 2.77
CA LEU A 52 -4.20 1.60 3.21
C LEU A 52 -5.32 2.42 3.84
N THR A 53 -6.42 1.77 4.22
CA THR A 53 -7.58 2.50 4.76
C THR A 53 -7.31 3.17 6.09
N ARG A 54 -6.24 2.78 6.78
CA ARG A 54 -5.85 3.38 8.06
C ARG A 54 -4.54 4.17 7.95
N VAL A 55 -4.12 4.49 6.73
CA VAL A 55 -2.98 5.36 6.48
C VAL A 55 -3.46 6.80 6.50
N GLU A 56 -2.80 7.64 7.30
CA GLU A 56 -3.18 9.04 7.50
C GLU A 56 -2.36 10.00 6.63
N TYR A 57 -1.21 9.56 6.17
CA TYR A 57 -0.29 10.39 5.39
C TYR A 57 0.59 9.51 4.51
N LEU A 58 0.88 10.00 3.32
CA LEU A 58 1.72 9.29 2.35
C LEU A 58 2.50 10.32 1.55
N ASP A 59 3.83 10.28 1.64
CA ASP A 59 4.67 11.18 0.87
C ASP A 59 5.20 10.49 -0.40
N SER A 60 6.07 11.20 -1.12
CA SER A 60 6.61 10.70 -2.39
C SER A 60 7.45 9.43 -2.22
N ALA A 61 8.10 9.25 -1.07
CA ALA A 61 8.90 8.05 -0.84
C ALA A 61 8.02 6.81 -0.72
N GLY A 62 6.91 6.92 0.01
CA GLY A 62 5.94 5.84 0.10
C GLY A 62 5.26 5.57 -1.24
N LEU A 63 4.91 6.65 -1.94
CA LEU A 63 4.30 6.55 -3.26
C LEU A 63 5.20 5.82 -4.24
N TYR A 64 6.49 6.07 -4.19
CA TYR A 64 7.46 5.39 -5.04
C TYR A 64 7.44 3.87 -4.84
N VAL A 65 7.32 3.43 -3.59
CA VAL A 65 7.21 1.98 -3.29
C VAL A 65 5.98 1.39 -3.98
N LEU A 66 4.84 2.09 -3.91
CA LEU A 66 3.61 1.61 -4.55
C LEU A 66 3.78 1.54 -6.07
N LEU A 67 4.40 2.55 -6.66
CA LEU A 67 4.61 2.59 -8.11
C LEU A 67 5.54 1.48 -8.57
N LEU A 68 6.58 1.17 -7.81
CA LEU A 68 7.51 0.10 -8.15
C LEU A 68 6.83 -1.27 -8.24
N HIS A 69 5.80 -1.48 -7.43
CA HIS A 69 5.12 -2.78 -7.32
C HIS A 69 3.73 -2.77 -7.95
N ALA A 70 3.38 -1.72 -8.69
CA ALA A 70 2.02 -1.50 -9.16
C ALA A 70 1.41 -2.69 -9.91
N GLU A 71 2.22 -3.41 -10.68
CA GLU A 71 1.72 -4.54 -11.47
C GLU A 71 1.29 -5.75 -10.62
N ARG A 72 1.75 -5.80 -9.38
CA ARG A 72 1.50 -6.96 -8.51
C ARG A 72 0.80 -6.60 -7.21
N ILE A 73 0.25 -5.40 -7.12
CA ILE A 73 -0.51 -4.98 -5.95
C ILE A 73 -1.88 -4.47 -6.36
N GLU A 74 -2.81 -4.54 -5.42
CA GLU A 74 -4.13 -3.92 -5.51
C GLU A 74 -4.27 -3.10 -4.24
N ILE A 75 -4.95 -1.97 -4.28
CA ILE A 75 -4.94 -1.02 -3.18
C ILE A 75 -6.36 -0.72 -2.71
N LEU A 76 -6.56 -0.78 -1.39
CA LEU A 76 -7.73 -0.21 -0.73
C LEU A 76 -7.30 1.12 -0.13
N ALA A 77 -7.94 2.20 -0.55
CA ALA A 77 -7.61 3.56 -0.10
C ALA A 77 -8.81 4.22 0.55
N THR A 78 -8.66 5.48 0.90
CA THR A 78 -9.74 6.33 1.40
C THR A 78 -9.66 7.67 0.68
N PRO A 79 -10.74 8.48 0.76
CA PRO A 79 -10.67 9.84 0.20
C PRO A 79 -9.57 10.71 0.80
N LEU A 80 -9.10 10.38 2.01
CA LEU A 80 -8.04 11.15 2.65
C LEU A 80 -6.75 11.13 1.84
N ILE A 81 -6.33 9.96 1.33
CA ILE A 81 -5.10 9.82 0.55
C ILE A 81 -5.35 9.79 -0.96
N ALA A 82 -6.61 9.82 -1.37
CA ALA A 82 -6.97 9.75 -2.78
C ALA A 82 -6.26 10.80 -3.65
N PRO A 83 -6.15 12.08 -3.26
CA PRO A 83 -5.49 13.07 -4.11
C PRO A 83 -4.06 12.70 -4.48
N VAL A 84 -3.29 12.18 -3.53
CA VAL A 84 -1.92 11.76 -3.77
C VAL A 84 -1.87 10.60 -4.75
N LEU A 85 -2.73 9.61 -4.56
CA LEU A 85 -2.76 8.44 -5.44
C LEU A 85 -3.20 8.80 -6.86
N VAL A 86 -4.21 9.65 -6.98
CA VAL A 86 -4.72 10.06 -8.30
C VAL A 86 -3.67 10.87 -9.06
N LEU A 87 -3.02 11.84 -8.39
CA LEU A 87 -2.01 12.67 -9.02
C LEU A 87 -0.79 11.88 -9.49
N SER A 88 -0.49 10.78 -8.83
CA SER A 88 0.64 9.93 -9.23
C SER A 88 0.37 9.09 -10.46
N GLY A 89 -0.91 8.96 -10.88
CA GLY A 89 -1.30 8.08 -11.96
C GLY A 89 -1.46 6.62 -11.55
N LEU A 90 -1.33 6.32 -10.27
CA LEU A 90 -1.39 4.94 -9.78
C LEU A 90 -2.68 4.20 -10.18
N PRO A 91 -3.88 4.83 -10.16
CA PRO A 91 -5.10 4.14 -10.58
C PRO A 91 -5.10 3.67 -12.03
N GLU A 92 -4.22 4.22 -12.87
CA GLU A 92 -4.08 3.77 -14.25
C GLU A 92 -3.18 2.54 -14.37
N LEU A 93 -2.40 2.24 -13.33
CA LEU A 93 -1.43 1.15 -13.31
C LEU A 93 -1.93 -0.07 -12.54
N THR A 94 -2.83 0.13 -11.59
CA THR A 94 -3.36 -0.96 -10.77
C THR A 94 -4.77 -0.62 -10.29
N ALA A 95 -5.46 -1.62 -9.75
CA ALA A 95 -6.79 -1.43 -9.18
C ALA A 95 -6.68 -0.72 -7.84
N VAL A 96 -7.31 0.45 -7.72
CA VAL A 96 -7.36 1.23 -6.50
C VAL A 96 -8.83 1.46 -6.13
N HIS A 97 -9.22 1.00 -4.96
CA HIS A 97 -10.59 1.10 -4.45
C HIS A 97 -10.66 2.12 -3.33
N GLY A 98 -11.83 2.75 -3.15
CA GLY A 98 -12.05 3.65 -2.02
C GLY A 98 -11.62 5.09 -2.25
N LEU A 99 -11.46 5.51 -3.49
CA LEU A 99 -11.05 6.88 -3.82
C LEU A 99 -12.18 7.91 -3.65
N GLU A 100 -13.41 7.46 -3.47
CA GLU A 100 -14.61 8.31 -3.42
C GLU A 100 -14.96 8.80 -2.04
#